data_d719b52b515ccf9a1c5bfeee8852aab9
#
_entry.id   d719b52b515ccf9a1c5bfeee8852aab9
#
_cell.length_a   1.000
_cell.length_b   1.000
_cell.length_c   1.000
_cell.angle_alpha   90.00
_cell.angle_beta   90.00
_cell.angle_gamma   90.00
#
_symmetry.space_group_name_H-M   'P 1'
#
loop_
_entity.id
_entity.type
_entity.pdbx_description
1 polymer ?
#
loop_
_entity_poly.entity_id
_entity_poly.type
_entity_poly.pdbx_seq_one_letter_code
_entity_poly.pdbx_strand_id
1 'polypeptide(L)'
;MKPVIAIIGPGELEKKAELLKLLKNVDKKNIYTYFPGETEASLIFSECSQDSLFSSTKTIVVKNFDSARDKQKKAFEEALDSYLDNINGNTILIITAEDLPAGIVKKIRESGEVKQFKKMYKNDLSNYVRKNLANEGIKFEEELPDFIATYANEDEWETENMLQSIIYFAAAAGTGAVSIAGARSILSRSSNMDIFDLVDGIFEKNPLKAAHALSDLRKEGEPVTRMVYMIMRSAKMLWAYLSG
;
A
#
# COMPACT_ATOMS: atom_id res chain seq x y z
N MET A 1 16.56 -5.53 -18.44
CA MET A 1 15.31 -5.85 -17.69
C MET A 1 14.57 -6.91 -18.49
N LYS A 2 13.80 -7.78 -17.87
CA LYS A 2 12.95 -8.74 -18.60
C LYS A 2 11.83 -7.98 -19.34
N PRO A 3 11.37 -8.47 -20.51
CA PRO A 3 10.38 -7.73 -21.29
C PRO A 3 9.00 -7.62 -20.61
N VAL A 4 8.63 -8.61 -19.78
CA VAL A 4 7.40 -8.57 -18.99
C VAL A 4 7.71 -8.88 -17.54
N ILE A 5 7.19 -8.06 -16.61
CA ILE A 5 7.35 -8.23 -15.18
C ILE A 5 5.98 -8.11 -14.53
N ALA A 6 5.53 -9.15 -13.83
CA ALA A 6 4.35 -9.11 -13.01
C ALA A 6 4.74 -8.99 -11.53
N ILE A 7 4.16 -8.02 -10.85
CA ILE A 7 4.33 -7.75 -9.42
C ILE A 7 2.97 -8.02 -8.79
N ILE A 8 2.80 -9.20 -8.18
CA ILE A 8 1.49 -9.69 -7.74
C ILE A 8 1.47 -9.99 -6.24
N GLY A 9 0.28 -10.08 -5.70
CA GLY A 9 0.03 -10.43 -4.30
C GLY A 9 -0.61 -9.31 -3.49
N PRO A 10 -1.05 -9.60 -2.28
CA PRO A 10 -1.73 -8.64 -1.40
C PRO A 10 -0.78 -7.66 -0.67
N GLY A 11 0.55 -7.84 -0.75
CA GLY A 11 1.55 -6.98 -0.09
C GLY A 11 1.75 -5.65 -0.82
N GLU A 12 0.97 -4.64 -0.48
CA GLU A 12 0.92 -3.35 -1.20
C GLU A 12 2.21 -2.55 -1.07
N LEU A 13 2.79 -2.49 0.13
CA LEU A 13 4.02 -1.72 0.36
C LEU A 13 5.21 -2.32 -0.39
N GLU A 14 5.36 -3.64 -0.36
CA GLU A 14 6.45 -4.31 -1.06
C GLU A 14 6.28 -4.23 -2.58
N LYS A 15 5.04 -4.36 -3.10
CA LYS A 15 4.75 -4.14 -4.52
C LYS A 15 5.13 -2.73 -4.96
N LYS A 16 4.76 -1.71 -4.16
CA LYS A 16 5.12 -0.31 -4.42
C LYS A 16 6.65 -0.11 -4.40
N ALA A 17 7.33 -0.65 -3.39
CA ALA A 17 8.78 -0.54 -3.27
C ALA A 17 9.50 -1.21 -4.44
N GLU A 18 9.06 -2.39 -4.87
CA GLU A 18 9.63 -3.09 -6.01
C GLU A 18 9.39 -2.36 -7.33
N LEU A 19 8.18 -1.81 -7.54
CA LEU A 19 7.88 -0.99 -8.71
C LEU A 19 8.80 0.24 -8.77
N LEU A 20 8.95 0.97 -7.67
CA LEU A 20 9.83 2.14 -7.60
C LEU A 20 11.30 1.76 -7.89
N LYS A 21 11.76 0.64 -7.37
CA LYS A 21 13.10 0.11 -7.61
C LYS A 21 13.32 -0.20 -9.10
N LEU A 22 12.35 -0.82 -9.77
CA LEU A 22 12.43 -1.11 -11.20
C LEU A 22 12.47 0.16 -12.05
N LEU A 23 11.74 1.19 -11.63
CA LEU A 23 11.63 2.46 -12.36
C LEU A 23 12.75 3.46 -12.04
N LYS A 24 13.56 3.22 -11.01
CA LYS A 24 14.58 4.16 -10.51
C LYS A 24 15.55 4.67 -11.59
N ASN A 25 15.93 3.80 -12.51
CA ASN A 25 16.92 4.12 -13.57
C ASN A 25 16.27 4.30 -14.95
N VAL A 26 14.92 4.38 -15.01
CA VAL A 26 14.18 4.60 -16.25
C VAL A 26 13.91 6.11 -16.39
N ASP A 27 14.23 6.67 -17.55
CA ASP A 27 13.90 8.08 -17.83
C ASP A 27 12.38 8.27 -17.77
N LYS A 28 11.92 9.24 -16.97
CA LYS A 28 10.50 9.51 -16.72
C LYS A 28 9.69 9.71 -18.01
N LYS A 29 10.30 10.27 -19.06
CA LYS A 29 9.64 10.48 -20.36
C LYS A 29 9.34 9.18 -21.11
N ASN A 30 9.97 8.07 -20.73
CA ASN A 30 9.78 6.75 -21.32
C ASN A 30 8.87 5.84 -20.48
N ILE A 31 8.28 6.36 -19.39
CA ILE A 31 7.36 5.65 -18.52
C ILE A 31 5.94 6.06 -18.83
N TYR A 32 5.12 5.12 -19.23
CA TYR A 32 3.70 5.29 -19.51
C TYR A 32 2.91 4.47 -18.49
N THR A 33 2.03 5.12 -17.73
CA THR A 33 1.24 4.44 -16.69
C THR A 33 -0.22 4.41 -17.09
N TYR A 34 -0.81 3.23 -17.03
CA TYR A 34 -2.20 2.97 -17.37
C TYR A 34 -2.94 2.31 -16.20
N PHE A 35 -4.22 2.62 -16.10
CA PHE A 35 -5.15 2.01 -15.15
C PHE A 35 -6.26 1.30 -15.94
N PRO A 36 -6.44 -0.02 -15.78
CA PRO A 36 -7.39 -0.80 -16.58
C PRO A 36 -8.85 -0.36 -16.45
N GLY A 37 -9.19 0.34 -15.35
CA GLY A 37 -10.52 0.94 -15.18
C GLY A 37 -10.77 2.22 -15.99
N GLU A 38 -9.71 2.86 -16.49
CA GLU A 38 -9.75 4.15 -17.18
C GLU A 38 -9.37 4.05 -18.66
N THR A 39 -8.57 3.03 -19.02
CA THR A 39 -8.03 2.86 -20.38
C THR A 39 -8.41 1.49 -20.92
N GLU A 40 -8.86 1.44 -22.17
CA GLU A 40 -9.20 0.18 -22.82
C GLU A 40 -7.97 -0.70 -23.04
N ALA A 41 -8.12 -2.01 -22.85
CA ALA A 41 -7.05 -2.99 -23.02
C ALA A 41 -6.42 -2.93 -24.42
N SER A 42 -7.23 -2.78 -25.46
CA SER A 42 -6.79 -2.66 -26.85
C SER A 42 -5.80 -1.53 -27.07
N LEU A 43 -6.02 -0.37 -26.44
CA LEU A 43 -5.12 0.79 -26.52
C LEU A 43 -3.79 0.49 -25.81
N ILE A 44 -3.86 -0.07 -24.61
CA ILE A 44 -2.64 -0.38 -23.81
C ILE A 44 -1.75 -1.37 -24.57
N PHE A 45 -2.33 -2.45 -25.12
CA PHE A 45 -1.53 -3.46 -25.82
C PHE A 45 -1.13 -3.08 -27.23
N SER A 46 -1.89 -2.19 -27.91
CA SER A 46 -1.41 -1.57 -29.14
C SER A 46 -0.17 -0.69 -28.86
N GLU A 47 -0.17 0.06 -27.78
CA GLU A 47 1.01 0.80 -27.33
C GLU A 47 2.18 -0.14 -26.98
N CYS A 48 1.94 -1.28 -26.36
CA CYS A 48 2.99 -2.27 -26.08
C CYS A 48 3.62 -2.81 -27.36
N SER A 49 2.84 -2.96 -28.44
CA SER A 49 3.25 -3.58 -29.70
C SER A 49 3.89 -2.59 -30.68
N GLN A 50 3.69 -1.29 -30.48
CA GLN A 50 4.26 -0.25 -31.36
C GLN A 50 5.72 0.02 -31.01
N ASP A 51 6.59 0.06 -32.01
CA ASP A 51 7.96 0.51 -31.83
C ASP A 51 8.04 2.02 -31.59
N SER A 52 8.93 2.43 -30.68
CA SER A 52 9.23 3.84 -30.49
C SER A 52 9.98 4.38 -31.71
N LEU A 53 9.48 5.44 -32.31
CA LEU A 53 10.15 6.12 -33.45
C LEU A 53 11.52 6.71 -33.08
N PHE A 54 11.82 6.81 -31.79
CA PHE A 54 13.04 7.47 -31.26
C PHE A 54 13.99 6.52 -30.55
N SER A 55 13.94 5.22 -30.84
CA SER A 55 14.91 4.19 -30.44
C SER A 55 15.15 3.99 -28.94
N SER A 56 14.39 4.57 -28.05
CA SER A 56 14.50 4.27 -26.62
C SER A 56 13.49 3.20 -26.22
N THR A 57 13.95 2.24 -25.42
CA THR A 57 13.08 1.25 -24.79
C THR A 57 12.00 1.99 -23.97
N LYS A 58 10.74 1.75 -24.25
CA LYS A 58 9.63 2.29 -23.47
C LYS A 58 9.24 1.33 -22.34
N THR A 59 8.78 1.90 -21.23
CA THR A 59 8.30 1.16 -20.07
C THR A 59 6.83 1.45 -19.87
N ILE A 60 5.99 0.46 -20.02
CA ILE A 60 4.55 0.54 -19.81
C ILE A 60 4.24 -0.09 -18.46
N VAL A 61 3.59 0.66 -17.59
CA VAL A 61 3.19 0.22 -16.25
C VAL A 61 1.67 0.16 -16.20
N VAL A 62 1.13 -1.03 -16.02
CA VAL A 62 -0.29 -1.26 -15.79
C VAL A 62 -0.50 -1.45 -14.30
N LYS A 63 -1.17 -0.47 -13.68
CA LYS A 63 -1.38 -0.47 -12.22
C LYS A 63 -2.77 -0.97 -11.85
N ASN A 64 -2.81 -1.75 -10.76
CA ASN A 64 -4.04 -2.16 -10.11
C ASN A 64 -4.99 -2.86 -11.09
N PHE A 65 -4.49 -3.87 -11.76
CA PHE A 65 -5.25 -4.69 -12.70
C PHE A 65 -6.59 -5.17 -12.12
N ASP A 66 -6.60 -5.45 -10.81
CA ASP A 66 -7.79 -5.92 -10.09
C ASP A 66 -8.88 -4.86 -9.94
N SER A 67 -8.55 -3.58 -10.09
CA SER A 67 -9.52 -2.47 -9.99
C SER A 67 -10.47 -2.37 -11.19
N ALA A 68 -10.20 -3.08 -12.27
CA ALA A 68 -11.07 -3.14 -13.44
C ALA A 68 -12.37 -3.88 -13.13
N ARG A 69 -13.47 -3.43 -13.75
CA ARG A 69 -14.75 -4.15 -13.70
C ARG A 69 -14.62 -5.49 -14.43
N ASP A 70 -15.43 -6.49 -14.07
CA ASP A 70 -15.32 -7.86 -14.60
C ASP A 70 -15.20 -7.93 -16.14
N LYS A 71 -16.01 -7.16 -16.85
CA LYS A 71 -15.94 -7.12 -18.33
C LYS A 71 -14.63 -6.55 -18.85
N GLN A 72 -14.10 -5.50 -18.22
CA GLN A 72 -12.83 -4.88 -18.59
C GLN A 72 -11.66 -5.79 -18.19
N LYS A 73 -11.76 -6.45 -17.04
CA LYS A 73 -10.78 -7.41 -16.55
C LYS A 73 -10.61 -8.56 -17.54
N LYS A 74 -11.72 -9.16 -18.01
CA LYS A 74 -11.68 -10.24 -19.00
C LYS A 74 -11.09 -9.79 -20.34
N ALA A 75 -11.49 -8.62 -20.85
CA ALA A 75 -10.91 -8.08 -22.07
C ALA A 75 -9.40 -7.81 -21.94
N PHE A 76 -8.97 -7.37 -20.76
CA PHE A 76 -7.56 -7.16 -20.48
C PHE A 76 -6.79 -8.48 -20.41
N GLU A 77 -7.34 -9.51 -19.76
CA GLU A 77 -6.76 -10.84 -19.68
C GLU A 77 -6.56 -11.45 -21.07
N GLU A 78 -7.57 -11.36 -21.94
CA GLU A 78 -7.51 -11.84 -23.32
C GLU A 78 -6.46 -11.07 -24.15
N ALA A 79 -6.39 -9.75 -24.00
CA ALA A 79 -5.42 -8.92 -24.71
C ALA A 79 -3.98 -9.16 -24.19
N LEU A 80 -3.81 -9.33 -22.89
CA LEU A 80 -2.52 -9.68 -22.28
C LEU A 80 -2.06 -11.07 -22.75
N ASP A 81 -2.95 -12.03 -22.76
CA ASP A 81 -2.64 -13.40 -23.25
C ASP A 81 -2.14 -13.38 -24.68
N SER A 82 -2.82 -12.62 -25.57
CA SER A 82 -2.40 -12.43 -26.96
C SER A 82 -1.07 -11.71 -27.09
N TYR A 83 -0.81 -10.70 -26.25
CA TYR A 83 0.46 -9.97 -26.24
C TYR A 83 1.63 -10.86 -25.81
N LEU A 84 1.39 -11.75 -24.84
CA LEU A 84 2.43 -12.69 -24.36
C LEU A 84 2.87 -13.70 -25.43
N ASP A 85 2.05 -13.96 -26.43
CA ASP A 85 2.43 -14.80 -27.58
C ASP A 85 3.33 -14.05 -28.59
N ASN A 86 3.34 -12.68 -28.57
CA ASN A 86 4.11 -11.84 -29.50
C ASN A 86 4.70 -10.61 -28.76
N ILE A 87 5.64 -10.85 -27.86
CA ILE A 87 6.23 -9.79 -27.04
C ILE A 87 7.15 -8.88 -27.86
N ASN A 88 6.90 -7.58 -27.84
CA ASN A 88 7.81 -6.60 -28.43
C ASN A 88 9.06 -6.42 -27.56
N GLY A 89 10.23 -6.70 -28.10
CA GLY A 89 11.52 -6.58 -27.40
C GLY A 89 11.93 -5.16 -27.02
N ASN A 90 11.33 -4.14 -27.63
CA ASN A 90 11.59 -2.72 -27.35
C ASN A 90 10.68 -2.14 -26.26
N THR A 91 9.76 -2.94 -25.71
CA THR A 91 8.85 -2.54 -24.65
C THR A 91 9.09 -3.39 -23.41
N ILE A 92 9.15 -2.73 -22.24
CA ILE A 92 9.10 -3.38 -20.94
C ILE A 92 7.70 -3.16 -20.38
N LEU A 93 6.97 -4.26 -20.18
CA LEU A 93 5.64 -4.24 -19.57
C LEU A 93 5.74 -4.62 -18.09
N ILE A 94 5.30 -3.75 -17.21
CA ILE A 94 5.21 -4.02 -15.77
C ILE A 94 3.74 -4.02 -15.38
N ILE A 95 3.27 -5.08 -14.75
CA ILE A 95 1.87 -5.23 -14.31
C ILE A 95 1.85 -5.35 -12.80
N THR A 96 1.05 -4.53 -12.11
CA THR A 96 0.77 -4.73 -10.68
C THR A 96 -0.67 -5.23 -10.50
N ALA A 97 -0.85 -6.26 -9.69
CA ALA A 97 -2.13 -6.89 -9.41
C ALA A 97 -2.13 -7.53 -8.01
N GLU A 98 -3.30 -7.78 -7.45
CA GLU A 98 -3.42 -8.68 -6.31
C GLU A 98 -3.26 -10.13 -6.78
N ASP A 99 -3.93 -10.48 -7.89
CA ASP A 99 -3.82 -11.80 -8.50
C ASP A 99 -3.93 -11.73 -10.04
N LEU A 100 -3.39 -12.75 -10.70
CA LEU A 100 -3.51 -12.97 -12.14
C LEU A 100 -3.91 -14.42 -12.41
N PRO A 101 -4.67 -14.71 -13.50
CA PRO A 101 -4.98 -16.06 -13.89
C PRO A 101 -3.73 -16.95 -14.01
N ALA A 102 -3.81 -18.16 -13.50
CA ALA A 102 -2.68 -19.09 -13.46
C ALA A 102 -2.03 -19.35 -14.84
N GLY A 103 -2.85 -19.36 -15.90
CA GLY A 103 -2.38 -19.48 -17.28
C GLY A 103 -1.49 -18.30 -17.70
N ILE A 104 -1.90 -17.07 -17.37
CA ILE A 104 -1.15 -15.84 -17.64
C ILE A 104 0.14 -15.83 -16.82
N VAL A 105 0.07 -16.16 -15.53
CA VAL A 105 1.25 -16.25 -14.66
C VAL A 105 2.28 -17.24 -15.24
N LYS A 106 1.82 -18.38 -15.76
CA LYS A 106 2.71 -19.37 -16.39
C LYS A 106 3.39 -18.79 -17.64
N LYS A 107 2.65 -18.17 -18.56
CA LYS A 107 3.22 -17.53 -19.78
C LYS A 107 4.22 -16.43 -19.41
N ILE A 108 3.91 -15.60 -18.40
CA ILE A 108 4.85 -14.56 -17.96
C ILE A 108 6.13 -15.17 -17.40
N ARG A 109 6.08 -16.29 -16.67
CA ARG A 109 7.28 -16.96 -16.17
C ARG A 109 8.18 -17.52 -17.26
N GLU A 110 7.60 -17.93 -18.39
CA GLU A 110 8.35 -18.45 -19.55
C GLU A 110 9.12 -17.35 -20.28
N SER A 111 8.57 -16.14 -20.37
CA SER A 111 9.12 -15.04 -21.18
C SER A 111 9.59 -13.84 -20.35
N GLY A 112 9.25 -13.78 -19.05
CA GLY A 112 9.46 -12.63 -18.19
C GLY A 112 9.86 -12.98 -16.76
N GLU A 113 9.28 -12.23 -15.81
CA GLU A 113 9.51 -12.40 -14.37
C GLU A 113 8.20 -12.19 -13.59
N VAL A 114 7.93 -13.05 -12.62
CA VAL A 114 6.81 -12.90 -11.68
C VAL A 114 7.37 -12.74 -10.27
N LYS A 115 7.07 -11.62 -9.64
CA LYS A 115 7.40 -11.32 -8.25
C LYS A 115 6.12 -11.34 -7.43
N GLN A 116 6.10 -12.17 -6.40
CA GLN A 116 4.93 -12.35 -5.55
C GLN A 116 5.21 -11.86 -4.15
N PHE A 117 4.34 -10.98 -3.64
CA PHE A 117 4.45 -10.37 -2.33
C PHE A 117 3.26 -10.76 -1.47
N LYS A 118 3.56 -11.19 -0.24
CA LYS A 118 2.54 -11.58 0.73
C LYS A 118 2.08 -10.36 1.51
N LYS A 119 0.86 -10.43 2.06
CA LYS A 119 0.39 -9.44 3.02
C LYS A 119 1.33 -9.39 4.22
N MET A 120 1.69 -8.19 4.63
CA MET A 120 2.41 -7.95 5.87
C MET A 120 1.45 -8.05 7.06
N TYR A 121 1.86 -8.78 8.08
CA TYR A 121 1.19 -8.84 9.38
C TYR A 121 1.95 -7.98 10.39
N LYS A 122 1.43 -7.87 11.61
CA LYS A 122 1.96 -7.00 12.66
C LYS A 122 3.49 -7.02 12.78
N ASN A 123 4.09 -8.21 12.86
CA ASN A 123 5.54 -8.35 13.02
C ASN A 123 6.30 -7.84 11.79
N ASP A 124 5.78 -8.08 10.58
CA ASP A 124 6.39 -7.61 9.34
C ASP A 124 6.30 -6.09 9.25
N LEU A 125 5.15 -5.51 9.62
CA LEU A 125 4.93 -4.07 9.67
C LEU A 125 5.82 -3.39 10.72
N SER A 126 5.96 -3.97 11.91
CA SER A 126 6.89 -3.47 12.94
C SER A 126 8.32 -3.46 12.43
N ASN A 127 8.75 -4.54 11.77
CA ASN A 127 10.09 -4.62 11.17
C ASN A 127 10.26 -3.61 10.03
N TYR A 128 9.22 -3.41 9.21
CA TYR A 128 9.21 -2.40 8.16
C TYR A 128 9.40 -0.99 8.73
N VAL A 129 8.64 -0.63 9.77
CA VAL A 129 8.77 0.66 10.47
C VAL A 129 10.18 0.82 11.06
N ARG A 130 10.66 -0.17 11.79
CA ARG A 130 12.01 -0.19 12.40
C ARG A 130 13.10 0.09 11.38
N LYS A 131 13.05 -0.63 10.26
CA LYS A 131 14.03 -0.49 9.18
C LYS A 131 14.00 0.90 8.53
N ASN A 132 12.82 1.45 8.28
CA ASN A 132 12.71 2.76 7.65
C ASN A 132 13.14 3.88 8.58
N LEU A 133 12.76 3.87 9.87
CA LEU A 133 13.25 4.84 10.85
C LEU A 133 14.78 4.81 10.98
N ALA A 134 15.38 3.60 11.01
CA ALA A 134 16.83 3.44 11.06
C ALA A 134 17.51 3.96 9.79
N ASN A 135 16.95 3.73 8.59
CA ASN A 135 17.49 4.25 7.32
C ASN A 135 17.47 5.79 7.27
N GLU A 136 16.48 6.43 7.89
CA GLU A 136 16.40 7.88 8.02
C GLU A 136 17.27 8.44 9.17
N GLY A 137 17.98 7.57 9.89
CA GLY A 137 18.84 7.97 11.01
C GLY A 137 18.07 8.45 12.24
N ILE A 138 16.77 8.15 12.34
CA ILE A 138 15.92 8.55 13.45
C ILE A 138 16.08 7.55 14.58
N LYS A 139 16.44 8.04 15.79
CA LYS A 139 16.42 7.26 17.02
C LYS A 139 14.98 7.14 17.51
N PHE A 140 14.61 5.99 18.05
CA PHE A 140 13.25 5.75 18.53
C PHE A 140 13.22 4.82 19.74
N GLU A 141 12.16 4.89 20.53
CA GLU A 141 11.89 3.91 21.59
C GLU A 141 11.63 2.54 20.98
N GLU A 142 12.11 1.48 21.64
CA GLU A 142 12.10 0.12 21.07
C GLU A 142 10.69 -0.37 20.71
N GLU A 143 9.68 0.04 21.48
CA GLU A 143 8.28 -0.32 21.29
C GLU A 143 7.55 0.54 20.24
N LEU A 144 8.16 1.63 19.74
CA LEU A 144 7.53 2.51 18.77
C LEU A 144 7.08 1.82 17.48
N PRO A 145 7.87 0.92 16.86
CA PRO A 145 7.42 0.18 15.68
C PRO A 145 6.18 -0.68 15.93
N ASP A 146 6.14 -1.37 17.08
CA ASP A 146 4.99 -2.21 17.46
C ASP A 146 3.75 -1.35 17.76
N PHE A 147 3.97 -0.20 18.39
CA PHE A 147 2.93 0.79 18.59
C PHE A 147 2.30 1.23 17.26
N ILE A 148 3.11 1.64 16.27
CA ILE A 148 2.62 2.09 14.96
C ILE A 148 1.86 0.98 14.25
N ALA A 149 2.42 -0.24 14.16
CA ALA A 149 1.77 -1.39 13.52
C ALA A 149 0.42 -1.73 14.17
N THR A 150 0.34 -1.65 15.50
CA THR A 150 -0.90 -1.91 16.25
C THR A 150 -1.94 -0.82 15.99
N TYR A 151 -1.54 0.45 16.05
CA TYR A 151 -2.43 1.57 15.81
C TYR A 151 -2.92 1.66 14.37
N ALA A 152 -2.11 1.24 13.40
CA ALA A 152 -2.51 1.10 12.01
C ALA A 152 -3.46 -0.09 11.76
N ASN A 153 -3.86 -0.85 12.78
CA ASN A 153 -4.69 -2.06 12.65
C ASN A 153 -4.14 -3.09 11.67
N GLU A 154 -2.82 -3.20 11.60
CA GLU A 154 -2.15 -4.08 10.64
C GLU A 154 -2.51 -3.75 9.17
N ASP A 155 -2.92 -2.51 8.92
CA ASP A 155 -3.09 -1.97 7.58
C ASP A 155 -1.78 -1.41 7.06
N GLU A 156 -1.35 -1.87 5.88
CA GLU A 156 -0.06 -1.49 5.30
C GLU A 156 -0.02 0.00 4.95
N TRP A 157 -1.09 0.53 4.34
CA TRP A 157 -1.14 1.94 3.93
C TRP A 157 -1.19 2.88 5.13
N GLU A 158 -1.96 2.53 6.15
CA GLU A 158 -2.05 3.31 7.36
C GLU A 158 -0.72 3.31 8.12
N THR A 159 -0.06 2.14 8.20
CA THR A 159 1.31 2.03 8.76
C THR A 159 2.29 2.96 8.03
N GLU A 160 2.25 2.97 6.70
CA GLU A 160 3.10 3.85 5.88
C GLU A 160 2.78 5.32 6.11
N ASN A 161 1.51 5.70 6.14
CA ASN A 161 1.09 7.09 6.38
C ASN A 161 1.55 7.60 7.75
N MET A 162 1.38 6.77 8.78
CA MET A 162 1.86 7.09 10.13
C MET A 162 3.38 7.23 10.17
N LEU A 163 4.09 6.28 9.55
CA LEU A 163 5.55 6.30 9.47
C LEU A 163 6.05 7.56 8.77
N GLN A 164 5.48 7.92 7.62
CA GLN A 164 5.87 9.12 6.88
C GLN A 164 5.60 10.39 7.69
N SER A 165 4.47 10.47 8.40
CA SER A 165 4.15 11.60 9.28
C SER A 165 5.20 11.78 10.38
N ILE A 166 5.66 10.67 10.97
CA ILE A 166 6.71 10.67 11.99
C ILE A 166 8.05 11.11 11.40
N ILE A 167 8.43 10.61 10.23
CA ILE A 167 9.67 10.96 9.53
C ILE A 167 9.68 12.47 9.21
N TYR A 168 8.61 13.00 8.63
CA TYR A 168 8.50 14.44 8.33
C TYR A 168 8.58 15.30 9.57
N PHE A 169 7.91 14.90 10.64
CA PHE A 169 7.98 15.63 11.90
C PHE A 169 9.39 15.63 12.50
N ALA A 170 10.04 14.47 12.56
CA ALA A 170 11.40 14.35 13.08
C ALA A 170 12.38 15.21 12.28
N ALA A 171 12.25 15.25 10.96
CA ALA A 171 13.04 16.10 10.07
C ALA A 171 12.77 17.60 10.34
N ALA A 172 11.51 17.99 10.46
CA ALA A 172 11.12 19.38 10.69
C ALA A 172 11.53 19.88 12.08
N ALA A 173 11.42 19.02 13.10
CA ALA A 173 11.78 19.36 14.49
C ALA A 173 13.29 19.33 14.76
N GLY A 174 14.11 18.75 13.84
CA GLY A 174 15.56 18.60 14.03
C GLY A 174 15.95 17.73 15.24
N THR A 175 15.02 16.97 15.80
CA THR A 175 15.23 16.21 17.05
C THR A 175 16.04 14.93 16.85
N GLY A 176 16.02 14.36 15.66
CA GLY A 176 16.70 13.09 15.34
C GLY A 176 16.23 11.90 16.21
N ALA A 177 15.21 12.09 17.05
CA ALA A 177 14.68 11.05 17.93
C ALA A 177 13.16 11.22 18.14
N VAL A 178 12.44 10.10 18.22
CA VAL A 178 10.98 10.08 18.45
C VAL A 178 10.63 9.08 19.55
N SER A 179 9.89 9.57 20.56
CA SER A 179 9.27 8.74 21.61
C SER A 179 7.87 8.31 21.22
N ILE A 180 7.31 7.31 21.88
CA ILE A 180 5.90 6.92 21.73
C ILE A 180 4.97 8.11 22.05
N ALA A 181 5.26 8.86 23.09
CA ALA A 181 4.48 10.05 23.44
C ALA A 181 4.54 11.12 22.33
N GLY A 182 5.71 11.34 21.74
CA GLY A 182 5.90 12.22 20.59
C GLY A 182 5.12 11.72 19.37
N ALA A 183 5.24 10.46 19.02
CA ALA A 183 4.49 9.85 17.93
C ALA A 183 2.97 9.97 18.15
N ARG A 184 2.48 9.71 19.34
CA ARG A 184 1.07 9.86 19.71
C ARG A 184 0.59 11.30 19.49
N SER A 185 1.39 12.29 19.89
CA SER A 185 1.06 13.73 19.67
C SER A 185 1.04 14.11 18.19
N ILE A 186 1.88 13.48 17.35
CA ILE A 186 1.89 13.72 15.91
C ILE A 186 0.67 13.10 15.25
N LEU A 187 0.37 11.86 15.62
CA LEU A 187 -0.67 11.04 15.02
C LEU A 187 -2.07 11.41 15.53
N SER A 188 -2.20 11.98 16.74
CA SER A 188 -3.48 12.48 17.28
C SER A 188 -4.08 13.65 16.50
N ARG A 189 -3.33 14.21 15.57
CA ARG A 189 -3.86 15.17 14.59
C ARG A 189 -4.52 14.49 13.37
N SER A 190 -4.48 13.16 13.29
CA SER A 190 -5.18 12.39 12.27
C SER A 190 -6.46 11.80 12.87
N SER A 191 -7.57 11.85 12.14
CA SER A 191 -8.89 11.35 12.57
C SER A 191 -8.87 9.89 13.04
N ASN A 192 -7.86 9.11 12.67
CA ASN A 192 -7.70 7.73 13.10
C ASN A 192 -7.31 7.59 14.58
N MET A 193 -6.43 8.47 15.10
CA MET A 193 -6.00 8.40 16.50
C MET A 193 -7.17 8.73 17.45
N ASP A 194 -8.01 9.70 17.10
CA ASP A 194 -9.15 10.08 17.91
C ASP A 194 -10.19 8.97 18.04
N ILE A 195 -10.35 8.15 16.98
CA ILE A 195 -11.21 6.95 17.02
C ILE A 195 -10.65 5.90 18.00
N PHE A 196 -9.33 5.70 18.03
CA PHE A 196 -8.72 4.78 18.98
C PHE A 196 -8.78 5.29 20.40
N ASP A 197 -8.55 6.59 20.62
CA ASP A 197 -8.71 7.20 21.94
C ASP A 197 -10.15 7.10 22.45
N LEU A 198 -11.15 7.17 21.54
CA LEU A 198 -12.54 6.90 21.88
C LEU A 198 -12.73 5.43 22.30
N VAL A 199 -12.21 4.49 21.53
CA VAL A 199 -12.29 3.06 21.81
C VAL A 199 -11.58 2.72 23.12
N ASP A 200 -10.34 3.18 23.30
CA ASP A 200 -9.57 3.00 24.52
C ASP A 200 -10.30 3.58 25.74
N GLY A 201 -10.82 4.81 25.63
CA GLY A 201 -11.59 5.45 26.70
C GLY A 201 -12.81 4.64 27.13
N ILE A 202 -13.50 3.99 26.18
CA ILE A 202 -14.64 3.11 26.46
C ILE A 202 -14.19 1.84 27.21
N PHE A 203 -13.15 1.15 26.69
CA PHE A 203 -12.69 -0.13 27.26
C PHE A 203 -11.91 0.03 28.56
N GLU A 204 -11.19 1.13 28.73
CA GLU A 204 -10.53 1.52 29.99
C GLU A 204 -11.53 2.04 31.05
N LYS A 205 -12.82 2.15 30.69
CA LYS A 205 -13.88 2.76 31.54
C LYS A 205 -13.52 4.18 31.98
N ASN A 206 -12.86 4.94 31.10
CA ASN A 206 -12.51 6.32 31.32
C ASN A 206 -13.48 7.25 30.55
N PRO A 207 -14.58 7.71 31.19
CA PRO A 207 -15.60 8.48 30.51
C PRO A 207 -15.12 9.86 30.05
N LEU A 208 -14.13 10.44 30.72
CA LEU A 208 -13.58 11.74 30.33
C LEU A 208 -12.78 11.61 29.03
N LYS A 209 -11.90 10.60 28.94
CA LYS A 209 -11.14 10.29 27.71
C LYS A 209 -12.08 10.02 26.55
N ALA A 210 -13.08 9.16 26.75
CA ALA A 210 -14.06 8.83 25.72
C ALA A 210 -14.87 10.05 25.25
N ALA A 211 -15.29 10.92 26.18
CA ALA A 211 -16.07 12.11 25.84
C ALA A 211 -15.24 13.15 25.08
N HIS A 212 -13.97 13.35 25.45
CA HIS A 212 -13.07 14.24 24.72
C HIS A 212 -12.83 13.75 23.30
N ALA A 213 -12.43 12.49 23.12
CA ALA A 213 -12.21 11.90 21.82
C ALA A 213 -13.47 11.97 20.93
N LEU A 214 -14.65 11.66 21.48
CA LEU A 214 -15.92 11.77 20.75
C LEU A 214 -16.23 13.21 20.33
N SER A 215 -15.94 14.19 21.21
CA SER A 215 -16.15 15.61 20.90
C SER A 215 -15.27 16.06 19.73
N ASP A 216 -14.00 15.65 19.73
CA ASP A 216 -13.04 16.06 18.71
C ASP A 216 -13.33 15.38 17.38
N LEU A 217 -13.63 14.09 17.36
CA LEU A 217 -14.11 13.37 16.17
C LEU A 217 -15.35 14.00 15.52
N ARG A 218 -16.30 14.49 16.36
CA ARG A 218 -17.49 15.19 15.86
C ARG A 218 -17.18 16.55 15.27
N LYS A 219 -16.22 17.31 15.85
CA LYS A 219 -15.77 18.59 15.28
C LYS A 219 -15.07 18.42 13.94
N GLU A 220 -14.35 17.32 13.77
CA GLU A 220 -13.66 16.95 12.52
C GLU A 220 -14.60 16.38 11.45
N GLY A 221 -15.86 16.12 11.82
CA GLY A 221 -16.86 15.61 10.88
C GLY A 221 -16.73 14.11 10.62
N GLU A 222 -16.08 13.37 11.53
CA GLU A 222 -15.90 11.93 11.37
C GLU A 222 -17.26 11.20 11.33
N PRO A 223 -17.49 10.30 10.34
CA PRO A 223 -18.75 9.57 10.21
C PRO A 223 -19.05 8.68 11.43
N VAL A 224 -20.25 8.79 11.99
CA VAL A 224 -20.68 7.98 13.14
C VAL A 224 -20.58 6.48 12.84
N THR A 225 -20.86 6.08 11.60
CA THR A 225 -20.77 4.69 11.15
C THR A 225 -19.37 4.13 11.29
N ARG A 226 -18.32 4.94 11.04
CA ARG A 226 -16.92 4.54 11.21
C ARG A 226 -16.57 4.38 12.68
N MET A 227 -16.99 5.33 13.53
CA MET A 227 -16.79 5.24 14.98
C MET A 227 -17.43 3.96 15.56
N VAL A 228 -18.69 3.68 15.21
CA VAL A 228 -19.40 2.48 15.65
C VAL A 228 -18.72 1.21 15.14
N TYR A 229 -18.30 1.18 13.88
CA TYR A 229 -17.58 0.03 13.32
C TYR A 229 -16.30 -0.28 14.10
N MET A 230 -15.50 0.73 14.46
CA MET A 230 -14.26 0.55 15.20
C MET A 230 -14.51 0.04 16.63
N ILE A 231 -15.53 0.58 17.32
CA ILE A 231 -15.93 0.08 18.64
C ILE A 231 -16.36 -1.39 18.57
N MET A 232 -17.21 -1.74 17.60
CA MET A 232 -17.66 -3.12 17.40
C MET A 232 -16.51 -4.07 17.06
N ARG A 233 -15.59 -3.65 16.22
CA ARG A 233 -14.39 -4.44 15.86
C ARG A 233 -13.56 -4.73 17.09
N SER A 234 -13.23 -3.70 17.88
CA SER A 234 -12.44 -3.84 19.10
C SER A 234 -13.14 -4.71 20.15
N ALA A 235 -14.46 -4.57 20.29
CA ALA A 235 -15.26 -5.45 21.15
C ALA A 235 -15.19 -6.92 20.73
N LYS A 236 -15.29 -7.21 19.42
CA LYS A 236 -15.16 -8.58 18.89
C LYS A 236 -13.77 -9.17 19.13
N MET A 237 -12.71 -8.37 18.94
CA MET A 237 -11.33 -8.81 19.20
C MET A 237 -11.11 -9.15 20.68
N LEU A 238 -11.60 -8.28 21.58
CA LEU A 238 -11.53 -8.51 23.01
C LEU A 238 -12.31 -9.75 23.42
N TRP A 239 -13.52 -9.92 22.88
CA TRP A 239 -14.34 -11.11 23.17
C TRP A 239 -13.67 -12.39 22.66
N ALA A 240 -13.11 -12.39 21.46
CA ALA A 240 -12.38 -13.55 20.94
C ALA A 240 -11.17 -13.91 21.82
N TYR A 241 -10.44 -12.90 22.31
CA TYR A 241 -9.31 -13.12 23.25
C TYR A 241 -9.75 -13.71 24.59
N LEU A 242 -10.92 -13.29 25.12
CA LEU A 242 -11.42 -13.78 26.41
C LEU A 242 -12.12 -15.14 26.32
N SER A 243 -12.52 -15.56 25.09
CA SER A 243 -13.28 -16.80 24.85
C SER A 243 -12.42 -17.98 24.38
N GLY A 244 -11.14 -17.74 24.06
CA GLY A 244 -10.18 -18.75 23.60
C GLY A 244 -9.19 -19.10 24.64
#